data_249073aec07696fd2b8a72dba126f5ad
#
_entry.id   249073aec07696fd2b8a72dba126f5ad
#
_cell.length_a   1.000
_cell.length_b   1.000
_cell.length_c   1.000
_cell.angle_alpha   90.00
_cell.angle_beta   90.00
_cell.angle_gamma   90.00
#
_symmetry.space_group_name_H-M   'P 1'
#
loop_
_entity.id
_entity.type
_entity.pdbx_description
1 polymer ?
#
loop_
_entity_poly.entity_id
_entity_poly.type
_entity_poly.pdbx_seq_one_letter_code
_entity_poly.pdbx_strand_id
1 'polypeptide(L)'
;MLDQSYYTKTDEIIEHYGRKPASLIPIMQDIQAEYRYLPGELLTYVASKIGVTEAKAYSVATFYENFSFEPKGKYVIKVCDGTACHVRKSMPVKEALMKELGLSNKKHTTDDMLFTVETVSCLGACGLAPTLTVNDEVHPKMTPEKAINLLNELRGETV
;
A
#
# COMPACT_ATOMS: atom_id res chain seq x y z
N MET A 1 -13.29 8.80 13.95
CA MET A 1 -12.41 9.63 14.82
C MET A 1 -11.27 8.74 15.28
N LEU A 2 -10.04 9.10 14.92
CA LEU A 2 -8.85 8.34 15.28
C LEU A 2 -8.55 8.46 16.78
N ASP A 3 -7.87 7.45 17.34
CA ASP A 3 -7.45 7.46 18.74
C ASP A 3 -6.37 8.55 18.97
N GLN A 4 -6.26 9.05 20.20
CA GLN A 4 -5.28 10.09 20.58
C GLN A 4 -3.83 9.66 20.31
N SER A 5 -3.53 8.36 20.34
CA SER A 5 -2.22 7.81 20.00
C SER A 5 -1.74 8.16 18.59
N TYR A 6 -2.66 8.22 17.62
CA TYR A 6 -2.37 8.62 16.25
C TYR A 6 -1.85 10.06 16.16
N TYR A 7 -2.48 10.96 16.90
CA TYR A 7 -2.07 12.37 16.91
C TYR A 7 -0.73 12.58 17.63
N THR A 8 -0.51 11.86 18.74
CA THR A 8 0.76 11.92 19.48
C THR A 8 1.92 11.46 18.61
N LYS A 9 1.77 10.32 17.92
CA LYS A 9 2.81 9.80 17.02
C LYS A 9 3.03 10.71 15.81
N THR A 10 1.95 11.28 15.28
CA THR A 10 2.04 12.25 14.18
C THR A 10 2.78 13.52 14.62
N ASP A 11 2.58 14.01 15.84
CA ASP A 11 3.32 15.15 16.37
C ASP A 11 4.82 14.85 16.49
N GLU A 12 5.23 13.65 16.91
CA GLU A 12 6.64 13.23 16.92
C GLU A 12 7.26 13.28 15.51
N ILE A 13 6.53 12.78 14.50
CA ILE A 13 6.97 12.82 13.11
C ILE A 13 7.10 14.28 12.63
N ILE A 14 6.13 15.13 12.92
CA ILE A 14 6.15 16.55 12.55
C ILE A 14 7.36 17.26 13.18
N GLU A 15 7.62 17.01 14.46
CA GLU A 15 8.77 17.62 15.16
C GLU A 15 10.11 17.15 14.56
N HIS A 16 10.22 15.88 14.15
CA HIS A 16 11.42 15.34 13.52
C HIS A 16 11.80 16.09 12.23
N TYR A 17 10.82 16.45 11.40
CA TYR A 17 11.04 17.17 10.13
C TYR A 17 10.96 18.69 10.28
N GLY A 18 10.59 19.20 11.45
CA GLY A 18 10.28 20.60 11.67
C GLY A 18 8.94 21.02 11.03
N ARG A 19 8.28 21.99 11.64
CA ARG A 19 6.95 22.50 11.24
C ARG A 19 7.02 23.42 10.03
N LYS A 20 7.47 22.90 8.88
CA LYS A 20 7.65 23.69 7.65
C LYS A 20 6.78 23.13 6.52
N PRO A 21 6.19 24.01 5.67
CA PRO A 21 5.45 23.57 4.48
C PRO A 21 6.22 22.63 3.56
N ALA A 22 7.55 22.79 3.46
CA ALA A 22 8.43 21.95 2.66
C ALA A 22 8.55 20.51 3.19
N SER A 23 8.18 20.25 4.44
CA SER A 23 8.25 18.94 5.08
C SER A 23 6.99 18.07 4.85
N LEU A 24 6.00 18.53 4.09
CA LEU A 24 4.75 17.83 3.87
C LEU A 24 4.95 16.39 3.37
N ILE A 25 5.74 16.20 2.31
CA ILE A 25 5.93 14.86 1.71
C ILE A 25 6.62 13.90 2.65
N PRO A 26 7.78 14.18 3.26
CA PRO A 26 8.41 13.24 4.18
C PRO A 26 7.56 12.94 5.41
N ILE A 27 6.81 13.90 5.94
CA ILE A 27 5.86 13.64 7.04
C ILE A 27 4.77 12.65 6.60
N MET A 28 4.19 12.84 5.41
CA MET A 28 3.18 11.92 4.88
C MET A 28 3.75 10.51 4.63
N GLN A 29 5.00 10.41 4.18
CA GLN A 29 5.67 9.14 3.99
C GLN A 29 5.83 8.37 5.29
N ASP A 30 6.26 9.03 6.35
CA ASP A 30 6.44 8.40 7.66
C ASP A 30 5.11 8.04 8.31
N ILE A 31 4.08 8.87 8.17
CA ILE A 31 2.72 8.53 8.61
C ILE A 31 2.22 7.26 7.89
N GLN A 32 2.40 7.20 6.57
CA GLN A 32 2.00 6.02 5.82
C GLN A 32 2.84 4.78 6.15
N ALA A 33 4.12 4.93 6.45
CA ALA A 33 4.96 3.83 6.91
C ALA A 33 4.50 3.29 8.27
N GLU A 34 4.12 4.17 9.20
CA GLU A 34 3.64 3.81 10.53
C GLU A 34 2.28 3.10 10.48
N TYR A 35 1.31 3.66 9.74
CA TYR A 35 -0.08 3.16 9.74
C TYR A 35 -0.43 2.31 8.51
N ARG A 36 0.47 2.18 7.54
CA ARG A 36 0.30 1.51 6.24
C ARG A 36 -0.68 2.20 5.29
N TYR A 37 -1.26 3.30 5.70
CA TYR A 37 -2.08 4.18 4.88
C TYR A 37 -2.00 5.61 5.42
N LEU A 38 -2.56 6.56 4.69
CA LEU A 38 -2.57 7.97 5.07
C LEU A 38 -4.00 8.36 5.49
N PRO A 39 -4.33 8.30 6.79
CA PRO A 39 -5.66 8.70 7.27
C PRO A 39 -5.97 10.15 6.90
N GLY A 40 -7.13 10.40 6.28
CA GLY A 40 -7.52 11.75 5.88
C GLY A 40 -7.58 12.75 7.05
N GLU A 41 -8.00 12.29 8.23
CA GLU A 41 -8.00 13.10 9.46
C GLU A 41 -6.59 13.55 9.86
N LEU A 42 -5.57 12.68 9.72
CA LEU A 42 -4.18 13.04 9.99
C LEU A 42 -3.62 13.97 8.93
N LEU A 43 -4.04 13.82 7.67
CA LEU A 43 -3.61 14.72 6.60
C LEU A 43 -4.08 16.16 6.85
N THR A 44 -5.35 16.34 7.24
CA THR A 44 -5.90 17.62 7.66
C THR A 44 -5.14 18.19 8.87
N TYR A 45 -4.87 17.34 9.85
CA TYR A 45 -4.12 17.72 11.05
C TYR A 45 -2.70 18.20 10.71
N VAL A 46 -1.94 17.41 9.93
CA VAL A 46 -0.60 17.79 9.46
C VAL A 46 -0.62 19.12 8.72
N ALA A 47 -1.56 19.30 7.78
CA ALA A 47 -1.70 20.52 7.01
C ALA A 47 -1.82 21.74 7.92
N SER A 48 -2.65 21.67 8.95
CA SER A 48 -2.84 22.75 9.94
C SER A 48 -1.56 23.03 10.74
N LYS A 49 -0.82 22.00 11.11
CA LYS A 49 0.39 22.11 11.94
C LYS A 49 1.60 22.70 11.20
N ILE A 50 1.73 22.43 9.91
CA ILE A 50 2.87 22.91 9.10
C ILE A 50 2.53 24.14 8.26
N GLY A 51 1.31 24.66 8.34
CA GLY A 51 0.89 25.89 7.67
C GLY A 51 0.64 25.74 6.17
N VAL A 52 0.14 24.59 5.72
CA VAL A 52 -0.37 24.39 4.35
C VAL A 52 -1.88 24.26 4.34
N THR A 53 -2.51 24.54 3.21
CA THR A 53 -3.96 24.31 3.07
C THR A 53 -4.26 22.84 2.92
N GLU A 54 -5.42 22.40 3.39
CA GLU A 54 -5.90 21.03 3.19
C GLU A 54 -5.91 20.66 1.70
N ALA A 55 -6.41 21.56 0.85
CA ALA A 55 -6.45 21.34 -0.60
C ALA A 55 -5.06 21.05 -1.17
N LYS A 56 -4.01 21.73 -0.69
CA LYS A 56 -2.63 21.47 -1.10
C LYS A 56 -2.17 20.11 -0.61
N ALA A 57 -2.44 19.74 0.64
CA ALA A 57 -2.07 18.44 1.20
C ALA A 57 -2.74 17.28 0.44
N TYR A 58 -4.05 17.38 0.20
CA TYR A 58 -4.79 16.38 -0.60
C TYR A 58 -4.32 16.33 -2.05
N SER A 59 -4.03 17.46 -2.67
CA SER A 59 -3.47 17.52 -4.03
C SER A 59 -2.15 16.76 -4.14
N VAL A 60 -1.27 16.89 -3.17
CA VAL A 60 -0.01 16.14 -3.11
C VAL A 60 -0.26 14.65 -2.86
N ALA A 61 -1.11 14.33 -1.89
CA ALA A 61 -1.41 12.94 -1.52
C ALA A 61 -2.08 12.15 -2.66
N THR A 62 -2.91 12.78 -3.47
CA THR A 62 -3.56 12.14 -4.62
C THR A 62 -2.70 12.14 -5.88
N PHE A 63 -1.71 12.99 -5.98
CA PHE A 63 -0.77 13.01 -7.12
C PHE A 63 0.21 11.85 -7.09
N TYR A 64 0.72 11.49 -5.92
CA TYR A 64 1.68 10.39 -5.77
C TYR A 64 0.96 9.07 -5.51
N GLU A 65 1.04 8.15 -6.46
CA GLU A 65 0.40 6.81 -6.42
C GLU A 65 0.81 5.96 -5.19
N ASN A 66 1.94 6.27 -4.59
CA ASN A 66 2.42 5.57 -3.40
C ASN A 66 1.57 5.85 -2.15
N PHE A 67 0.85 6.97 -2.09
CA PHE A 67 -0.03 7.27 -0.96
C PHE A 67 -1.38 6.56 -1.11
N SER A 68 -1.86 5.97 -0.01
CA SER A 68 -3.15 5.30 0.05
C SER A 68 -4.00 5.86 1.18
N PHE A 69 -5.25 6.22 0.89
CA PHE A 69 -6.21 6.65 1.90
C PHE A 69 -6.99 5.49 2.53
N GLU A 70 -6.86 4.30 1.96
CA GLU A 70 -7.53 3.11 2.45
C GLU A 70 -6.58 2.27 3.28
N PRO A 71 -7.04 1.74 4.44
CA PRO A 71 -6.25 0.83 5.25
C PRO A 71 -5.83 -0.40 4.46
N LYS A 72 -4.58 -0.81 4.63
CA LYS A 72 -4.02 -2.02 3.99
C LYS A 72 -3.91 -3.16 5.00
N GLY A 73 -4.07 -4.38 4.51
CA GLY A 73 -3.93 -5.58 5.31
C GLY A 73 -2.48 -5.84 5.76
N LYS A 74 -2.32 -6.85 6.60
CA LYS A 74 -1.00 -7.31 7.09
C LYS A 74 -0.05 -7.66 5.94
N TYR A 75 -0.56 -8.32 4.90
CA TYR A 75 0.18 -8.70 3.70
C TYR A 75 -0.31 -7.89 2.51
N VAL A 76 0.55 -7.02 2.00
CA VAL A 76 0.28 -6.23 0.79
C VAL A 76 0.93 -6.92 -0.40
N ILE A 77 0.10 -7.49 -1.27
CA ILE A 77 0.52 -8.19 -2.49
C ILE A 77 0.42 -7.24 -3.66
N LYS A 78 1.55 -6.88 -4.26
CA LYS A 78 1.60 -6.03 -5.45
C LYS A 78 1.92 -6.90 -6.67
N VAL A 79 0.98 -7.03 -7.59
CA VAL A 79 1.14 -7.78 -8.84
C VAL A 79 1.63 -6.83 -9.94
N CYS A 80 2.75 -7.17 -10.55
CA CYS A 80 3.29 -6.38 -11.66
C CYS A 80 2.47 -6.60 -12.93
N ASP A 81 2.04 -5.49 -13.56
CA ASP A 81 1.36 -5.49 -14.86
C ASP A 81 2.17 -4.77 -15.95
N GLY A 82 3.48 -4.61 -15.75
CA GLY A 82 4.39 -4.13 -16.79
C GLY A 82 4.41 -5.08 -17.98
N THR A 83 4.79 -4.58 -19.16
CA THR A 83 4.73 -5.31 -20.43
C THR A 83 5.31 -6.73 -20.36
N ALA A 84 6.49 -6.91 -19.76
CA ALA A 84 7.12 -8.23 -19.64
C ALA A 84 6.31 -9.20 -18.75
N CYS A 85 5.72 -8.72 -17.67
CA CYS A 85 4.87 -9.51 -16.80
C CYS A 85 3.51 -9.79 -17.43
N HIS A 86 2.91 -8.79 -18.06
CA HIS A 86 1.63 -8.92 -18.76
C HIS A 86 1.67 -9.98 -19.85
N VAL A 87 2.67 -9.92 -20.74
CA VAL A 87 2.88 -10.91 -21.80
C VAL A 87 3.10 -12.31 -21.24
N ARG A 88 3.73 -12.42 -20.08
CA ARG A 88 3.97 -13.69 -19.36
C ARG A 88 2.83 -14.06 -18.41
N LYS A 89 1.63 -13.49 -18.61
CA LYS A 89 0.38 -13.86 -17.93
C LYS A 89 0.33 -13.50 -16.42
N SER A 90 0.76 -12.28 -16.08
CA SER A 90 0.58 -11.76 -14.70
C SER A 90 -0.90 -11.57 -14.33
N MET A 91 -1.76 -11.23 -15.29
CA MET A 91 -3.19 -11.02 -15.01
C MET A 91 -3.91 -12.28 -14.50
N PRO A 92 -3.73 -13.48 -15.07
CA PRO A 92 -4.24 -14.71 -14.48
C PRO A 92 -3.79 -14.97 -13.04
N VAL A 93 -2.57 -14.56 -12.67
CA VAL A 93 -2.07 -14.64 -11.28
C VAL A 93 -2.88 -13.72 -10.37
N LYS A 94 -3.10 -12.46 -10.80
CA LYS A 94 -3.95 -11.50 -10.08
C LYS A 94 -5.37 -12.02 -9.91
N GLU A 95 -5.99 -12.50 -10.99
CA GLU A 95 -7.36 -13.03 -10.98
C GLU A 95 -7.51 -14.20 -10.00
N ALA A 96 -6.53 -15.10 -9.95
CA ALA A 96 -6.52 -16.21 -8.99
C ALA A 96 -6.48 -15.71 -7.54
N LEU A 97 -5.62 -14.73 -7.24
CA LEU A 97 -5.53 -14.10 -5.92
C LEU A 97 -6.85 -13.42 -5.54
N MET A 98 -7.40 -12.60 -6.43
CA MET A 98 -8.66 -11.88 -6.20
C MET A 98 -9.82 -12.83 -5.94
N LYS A 99 -9.93 -13.90 -6.73
CA LYS A 99 -10.96 -14.91 -6.59
C LYS A 99 -10.84 -15.67 -5.27
N GLU A 100 -9.65 -16.12 -4.93
CA GLU A 100 -9.38 -16.87 -3.70
C GLU A 100 -9.66 -16.04 -2.44
N LEU A 101 -9.40 -14.75 -2.49
CA LEU A 101 -9.61 -13.82 -1.37
C LEU A 101 -10.99 -13.15 -1.36
N GLY A 102 -11.85 -13.44 -2.35
CA GLY A 102 -13.17 -12.80 -2.47
C GLY A 102 -13.09 -11.30 -2.70
N LEU A 103 -12.04 -10.84 -3.38
CA LEU A 103 -11.79 -9.43 -3.69
C LEU A 103 -12.36 -9.04 -5.06
N SER A 104 -12.48 -7.75 -5.30
CA SER A 104 -12.97 -7.17 -6.56
C SER A 104 -12.21 -5.90 -6.92
N ASN A 105 -12.43 -5.37 -8.12
CA ASN A 105 -11.82 -4.11 -8.55
C ASN A 105 -12.22 -2.89 -7.69
N LYS A 106 -13.20 -3.03 -6.80
CA LYS A 106 -13.63 -2.00 -5.85
C LYS A 106 -13.22 -2.31 -4.41
N LYS A 107 -12.82 -3.53 -4.13
CA LYS A 107 -12.44 -3.99 -2.81
C LYS A 107 -11.12 -4.72 -2.91
N HIS A 108 -10.07 -4.06 -2.50
CA HIS A 108 -8.69 -4.55 -2.61
C HIS A 108 -8.15 -5.21 -1.34
N THR A 109 -8.85 -5.04 -0.20
CA THR A 109 -8.44 -5.56 1.12
C THR A 109 -9.50 -6.51 1.65
N THR A 110 -9.08 -7.61 2.25
CA THR A 110 -9.97 -8.58 2.91
C THR A 110 -10.58 -8.02 4.19
N ASP A 111 -11.77 -8.49 4.59
CA ASP A 111 -12.48 -7.97 5.77
C ASP A 111 -11.74 -8.23 7.09
N ASP A 112 -10.94 -9.28 7.13
CA ASP A 112 -10.07 -9.62 8.26
C ASP A 112 -8.79 -8.77 8.32
N MET A 113 -8.61 -7.82 7.37
CA MET A 113 -7.42 -6.99 7.24
C MET A 113 -6.11 -7.79 7.11
N LEU A 114 -6.19 -9.02 6.60
CA LEU A 114 -5.02 -9.88 6.43
C LEU A 114 -4.32 -9.61 5.10
N PHE A 115 -5.06 -9.52 4.00
CA PHE A 115 -4.51 -9.35 2.66
C PHE A 115 -5.02 -8.10 1.96
N THR A 116 -4.11 -7.43 1.25
CA THR A 116 -4.43 -6.40 0.24
C THR A 116 -3.79 -6.80 -1.08
N VAL A 117 -4.54 -6.76 -2.18
CA VAL A 117 -4.03 -7.06 -3.53
C VAL A 117 -4.10 -5.80 -4.38
N GLU A 118 -2.95 -5.36 -4.85
CA GLU A 118 -2.80 -4.18 -5.71
C GLU A 118 -2.12 -4.55 -7.03
N THR A 119 -2.33 -3.74 -8.05
CA THR A 119 -1.60 -3.85 -9.33
C THR A 119 -0.65 -2.67 -9.44
N VAL A 120 0.58 -2.93 -9.85
CA VAL A 120 1.57 -1.88 -10.09
C VAL A 120 2.06 -1.94 -11.54
N SER A 121 2.36 -0.78 -12.10
CA SER A 121 2.78 -0.66 -13.51
C SER A 121 4.11 -1.37 -13.79
N CYS A 122 5.06 -1.34 -12.85
CA CYS A 122 6.32 -2.09 -12.97
C CYS A 122 7.04 -2.19 -11.63
N LEU A 123 7.51 -3.41 -11.30
CA LEU A 123 8.36 -3.66 -10.11
C LEU A 123 9.86 -3.56 -10.42
N GLY A 124 10.25 -3.37 -11.69
CA GLY A 124 11.65 -3.31 -12.08
C GLY A 124 12.36 -4.68 -12.17
N ALA A 125 11.64 -5.80 -11.97
CA ALA A 125 12.20 -7.17 -11.96
C ALA A 125 11.84 -7.97 -13.22
N CYS A 126 11.92 -7.37 -14.40
CA CYS A 126 11.44 -7.92 -15.66
C CYS A 126 12.07 -9.27 -16.05
N GLY A 127 13.32 -9.52 -15.66
CA GLY A 127 13.99 -10.82 -15.87
C GLY A 127 13.37 -11.98 -15.07
N LEU A 128 12.61 -11.67 -14.02
CA LEU A 128 11.95 -12.62 -13.14
C LEU A 128 10.44 -12.77 -13.43
N ALA A 129 9.96 -12.13 -14.49
CA ALA A 129 8.54 -12.08 -14.84
C ALA A 129 7.89 -13.47 -15.06
N PRO A 130 6.59 -13.66 -14.72
CA PRO A 130 5.73 -12.70 -14.02
C PRO A 130 6.08 -12.61 -12.54
N THR A 131 6.10 -11.40 -11.99
CA THR A 131 6.50 -11.15 -10.60
C THR A 131 5.38 -10.51 -9.79
N LEU A 132 5.36 -10.82 -8.50
CA LEU A 132 4.63 -10.06 -7.51
C LEU A 132 5.53 -9.82 -6.29
N THR A 133 5.15 -8.90 -5.42
CA THR A 133 5.78 -8.72 -4.11
C THR A 133 4.78 -8.95 -3.00
N VAL A 134 5.26 -9.43 -1.86
CA VAL A 134 4.52 -9.47 -0.59
C VAL A 134 5.32 -8.65 0.40
N ASN A 135 4.76 -7.54 0.88
CA ASN A 135 5.46 -6.60 1.77
C ASN A 135 6.87 -6.24 1.27
N ASP A 136 6.97 -5.98 -0.06
CA ASP A 136 8.21 -5.66 -0.79
C ASP A 136 9.19 -6.82 -1.03
N GLU A 137 8.93 -8.04 -0.52
CA GLU A 137 9.67 -9.23 -0.88
C GLU A 137 9.25 -9.75 -2.26
N VAL A 138 10.21 -9.96 -3.16
CA VAL A 138 9.97 -10.32 -4.57
C VAL A 138 9.77 -11.83 -4.72
N HIS A 139 8.64 -12.22 -5.32
CA HIS A 139 8.32 -13.60 -5.71
C HIS A 139 8.37 -13.74 -7.23
N PRO A 140 9.38 -14.46 -7.77
CA PRO A 140 9.59 -14.56 -9.21
C PRO A 140 8.78 -15.68 -9.86
N LYS A 141 8.62 -15.59 -11.19
CA LYS A 141 8.04 -16.65 -12.05
C LYS A 141 6.75 -17.24 -11.48
N MET A 142 5.84 -16.32 -11.13
CA MET A 142 4.57 -16.70 -10.51
C MET A 142 3.61 -17.34 -11.49
N THR A 143 2.83 -18.26 -10.98
CA THR A 143 1.69 -18.88 -11.66
C THR A 143 0.46 -18.79 -10.74
N PRO A 144 -0.77 -18.94 -11.27
CA PRO A 144 -1.96 -18.97 -10.42
C PRO A 144 -1.86 -19.97 -9.26
N GLU A 145 -1.32 -21.18 -9.50
CA GLU A 145 -1.11 -22.21 -8.49
C GLU A 145 -0.11 -21.80 -7.42
N LYS A 146 1.02 -21.22 -7.81
CA LYS A 146 2.02 -20.70 -6.86
C LYS A 146 1.47 -19.56 -6.02
N ALA A 147 0.64 -18.71 -6.61
CA ALA A 147 0.01 -17.62 -5.89
C ALA A 147 -0.95 -18.11 -4.80
N ILE A 148 -1.74 -19.14 -5.09
CA ILE A 148 -2.63 -19.77 -4.09
C ILE A 148 -1.82 -20.46 -3.00
N ASN A 149 -0.76 -21.19 -3.34
CA ASN A 149 0.13 -21.81 -2.36
C ASN A 149 0.77 -20.77 -1.43
N LEU A 150 1.25 -19.67 -1.99
CA LEU A 150 1.79 -18.54 -1.22
C LEU A 150 0.76 -17.97 -0.23
N LEU A 151 -0.51 -17.79 -0.65
CA LEU A 151 -1.59 -17.36 0.26
C LEU A 151 -1.79 -18.34 1.42
N ASN A 152 -1.74 -19.65 1.16
CA ASN A 152 -1.91 -20.66 2.18
C ASN A 152 -0.74 -20.67 3.17
N GLU A 153 0.49 -20.48 2.70
CA GLU A 153 1.67 -20.33 3.55
C GLU A 153 1.53 -19.11 4.47
N LEU A 154 1.18 -17.95 3.92
CA LEU A 154 0.98 -16.71 4.68
C LEU A 154 -0.18 -16.79 5.69
N ARG A 155 -1.24 -17.55 5.37
CA ARG A 155 -2.32 -17.84 6.32
C ARG A 155 -1.84 -18.73 7.47
N GLY A 156 -0.98 -19.71 7.18
CA GLY A 156 -0.39 -20.61 8.17
C GLY A 156 0.56 -19.92 9.16
N GLU A 157 1.25 -18.88 8.75
CA GLU A 157 2.13 -18.08 9.61
C GLU A 157 1.36 -17.17 10.59
N THR A 158 0.04 -17.07 10.46
CA THR A 158 -0.80 -16.16 11.24
C THR A 158 -1.56 -16.87 12.36
N VAL A 159 -1.44 -18.20 12.49
CA VAL A 159 -2.09 -19.03 13.53
C VAL A 159 -1.17 -19.22 14.72
#